data_bb9687560f8cca09ee483f1f5eaf54f3
#
_entry.id   bb9687560f8cca09ee483f1f5eaf54f3
#
_cell.length_a   1.000
_cell.length_b   1.000
_cell.length_c   1.000
_cell.angle_alpha   90.00
_cell.angle_beta   90.00
_cell.angle_gamma   90.00
#
_symmetry.space_group_name_H-M   'P 1'
#
loop_
_entity.id
_entity.type
_entity.pdbx_description
1 polymer ?
#
loop_
_entity_poly.entity_id
_entity_poly.type
_entity_poly.pdbx_seq_one_letter_code
_entity_poly.pdbx_strand_id
1 'polypeptide(L)'
;RLGSPDLNYRSCTCYLDEVGNAPKPGTYVAWAESSAVNYGNSVLGLRTNRNATGMELLCALLGKAPRFGLMTDEGRKAKWLVEVKTTKEPDWGVVGTAIGRKAVEDVPYITGLDKYFGGKVTNENMHLLKAMGSATASSGAVGLYHVEGVTPDAKEKGRKLLVEGYQTYVIDDAEQERVRATFKNLWPDKNADPTACFIGCPHNTYYEVVKWGKMVTEALKKAGKKKAAIPVYMFMPNKVRDRAIEEHGELVSKMKRAGMHATNMCSVSYAGMKGFSERVRGVTNSAKTRNYSTIRYFPDEILVKIIVTGKIPKGA
;
A
#
# COMPACT_ATOMS: atom_id res chain seq x y z
N ARG A 1 -23.85 0.17 -19.71
CA ARG A 1 -23.09 1.27 -19.08
C ARG A 1 -23.90 1.78 -17.90
N LEU A 2 -23.34 1.74 -16.71
CA LEU A 2 -24.05 2.06 -15.46
C LEU A 2 -24.05 3.57 -15.13
N GLY A 3 -23.84 4.43 -16.11
CA GLY A 3 -23.90 5.88 -15.93
C GLY A 3 -22.74 6.48 -15.12
N SER A 4 -21.63 5.73 -14.94
CA SER A 4 -20.43 6.28 -14.28
C SER A 4 -19.90 7.49 -15.09
N PRO A 5 -19.88 8.69 -14.49
CA PRO A 5 -19.70 9.93 -15.25
C PRO A 5 -18.25 10.15 -15.70
N ASP A 6 -17.24 9.52 -15.11
CA ASP A 6 -15.84 9.75 -15.48
C ASP A 6 -14.96 8.51 -15.29
N LEU A 7 -14.22 8.17 -16.35
CA LEU A 7 -13.22 7.10 -16.34
C LEU A 7 -11.88 7.52 -15.67
N ASN A 8 -11.71 8.80 -15.33
CA ASN A 8 -10.50 9.34 -14.73
C ASN A 8 -10.37 9.01 -13.22
N TYR A 9 -11.47 8.58 -12.57
CA TYR A 9 -11.47 8.18 -11.16
C TYR A 9 -10.99 6.74 -10.91
N ARG A 10 -10.42 6.07 -11.89
CA ARG A 10 -9.89 4.71 -11.74
C ARG A 10 -8.63 4.71 -10.89
N SER A 11 -8.79 4.39 -9.61
CA SER A 11 -7.67 4.23 -8.71
C SER A 11 -8.05 3.46 -7.45
N CYS A 12 -7.15 2.58 -6.99
CA CYS A 12 -7.26 1.98 -5.65
C CYS A 12 -6.93 3.00 -4.54
N THR A 13 -6.40 4.18 -4.89
CA THR A 13 -6.21 5.33 -4.00
C THR A 13 -7.19 6.44 -4.36
N CYS A 14 -8.47 6.09 -4.53
CA CYS A 14 -9.54 7.01 -4.91
C CYS A 14 -9.71 8.19 -3.95
N TYR A 15 -9.23 8.04 -2.73
CA TYR A 15 -9.30 9.01 -1.64
C TYR A 15 -8.22 10.10 -1.68
N LEU A 16 -7.30 10.07 -2.63
CA LEU A 16 -6.32 11.15 -2.79
C LEU A 16 -7.00 12.45 -3.20
N ASP A 17 -6.47 13.58 -2.74
CA ASP A 17 -7.02 14.91 -3.03
C ASP A 17 -7.17 15.14 -4.54
N GLU A 18 -6.20 14.71 -5.33
CA GLU A 18 -6.21 14.82 -6.79
C GLU A 18 -7.34 14.00 -7.43
N VAL A 19 -7.71 12.87 -6.82
CA VAL A 19 -8.80 12.01 -7.30
C VAL A 19 -10.16 12.51 -6.83
N GLY A 20 -10.22 13.02 -5.58
CA GLY A 20 -11.37 13.74 -5.07
C GLY A 20 -12.52 12.87 -4.55
N ASN A 21 -12.28 11.57 -4.25
CA ASN A 21 -13.30 10.70 -3.67
C ASN A 21 -12.97 10.37 -2.20
N ALA A 22 -12.79 11.42 -1.38
CA ALA A 22 -12.60 11.32 0.06
C ALA A 22 -13.80 11.90 0.80
N PRO A 23 -14.82 11.09 1.16
CA PRO A 23 -15.95 11.54 1.96
C PRO A 23 -15.52 12.01 3.35
N LYS A 24 -16.39 12.78 4.01
CA LYS A 24 -16.13 13.25 5.39
C LYS A 24 -16.06 12.07 6.37
N PRO A 25 -15.27 12.18 7.46
CA PRO A 25 -15.25 11.17 8.52
C PRO A 25 -16.65 10.82 9.01
N GLY A 26 -16.89 9.57 9.37
CA GLY A 26 -18.19 9.05 9.78
C GLY A 26 -19.14 8.69 8.63
N THR A 27 -18.83 9.05 7.38
CA THR A 27 -19.67 8.71 6.23
C THR A 27 -19.70 7.20 5.99
N TYR A 28 -20.90 6.67 5.75
CA TYR A 28 -21.10 5.29 5.30
C TYR A 28 -20.85 5.20 3.80
N VAL A 29 -19.98 4.28 3.41
CA VAL A 29 -19.64 4.04 2.00
C VAL A 29 -19.63 2.53 1.70
N ALA A 30 -19.82 2.16 0.45
CA ALA A 30 -19.80 0.78 0.00
C ALA A 30 -18.58 0.56 -0.92
N TRP A 31 -17.39 0.51 -0.32
CA TRP A 31 -16.15 0.25 -1.07
C TRP A 31 -15.81 -1.24 -1.06
N ALA A 32 -15.15 -1.73 -2.12
CA ALA A 32 -14.76 -3.13 -2.27
C ALA A 32 -13.24 -3.33 -2.41
N GLU A 33 -12.50 -2.34 -2.95
CA GLU A 33 -11.05 -2.49 -3.06
C GLU A 33 -10.42 -2.53 -1.68
N SER A 34 -9.69 -3.62 -1.39
CA SER A 34 -9.26 -3.97 -0.02
C SER A 34 -8.37 -2.92 0.64
N SER A 35 -7.44 -2.31 -0.08
CA SER A 35 -6.58 -1.26 0.48
C SER A 35 -7.32 0.07 0.64
N ALA A 36 -8.30 0.37 -0.22
CA ALA A 36 -9.15 1.54 -0.05
C ALA A 36 -10.11 1.39 1.14
N VAL A 37 -10.73 0.22 1.32
CA VAL A 37 -11.55 -0.12 2.49
C VAL A 37 -10.74 0.04 3.77
N ASN A 38 -9.57 -0.57 3.82
CA ASN A 38 -8.68 -0.52 4.97
C ASN A 38 -8.24 0.91 5.30
N TYR A 39 -7.77 1.68 4.31
CA TYR A 39 -7.35 3.07 4.50
C TYR A 39 -8.54 3.99 4.84
N GLY A 40 -9.67 3.81 4.16
CA GLY A 40 -10.90 4.57 4.41
C GLY A 40 -11.41 4.42 5.84
N ASN A 41 -11.50 3.19 6.33
CA ASN A 41 -11.91 2.91 7.70
C ASN A 41 -10.90 3.44 8.73
N SER A 42 -9.60 3.19 8.51
CA SER A 42 -8.56 3.42 9.51
C SER A 42 -8.11 4.87 9.57
N VAL A 43 -7.85 5.49 8.41
CA VAL A 43 -7.20 6.80 8.33
C VAL A 43 -8.19 7.93 8.06
N LEU A 44 -9.19 7.68 7.21
CA LEU A 44 -10.21 8.70 6.90
C LEU A 44 -11.39 8.67 7.86
N GLY A 45 -11.51 7.64 8.73
CA GLY A 45 -12.65 7.51 9.64
C GLY A 45 -13.97 7.20 8.94
N LEU A 46 -13.93 6.62 7.74
CA LEU A 46 -15.13 6.18 7.04
C LEU A 46 -15.68 4.89 7.65
N ARG A 47 -16.89 4.52 7.24
CA ARG A 47 -17.57 3.30 7.68
C ARG A 47 -17.92 2.44 6.48
N THR A 48 -17.15 1.38 6.24
CA THR A 48 -17.38 0.44 5.16
C THR A 48 -16.99 -0.99 5.58
N ASN A 49 -17.76 -1.98 5.13
CA ASN A 49 -17.32 -3.36 5.22
C ASN A 49 -16.36 -3.71 4.07
N ARG A 50 -15.73 -4.88 4.17
CA ARG A 50 -15.01 -5.54 3.08
C ARG A 50 -16.04 -6.16 2.15
N ASN A 51 -16.58 -5.36 1.25
CA ASN A 51 -17.61 -5.82 0.32
C ASN A 51 -16.99 -6.70 -0.77
N ALA A 52 -17.68 -7.74 -1.18
CA ALA A 52 -17.33 -8.50 -2.36
C ALA A 52 -17.57 -7.65 -3.62
N THR A 53 -16.77 -7.90 -4.65
CA THR A 53 -16.97 -7.29 -5.97
C THR A 53 -18.39 -7.54 -6.47
N GLY A 54 -19.13 -6.48 -6.79
CA GLY A 54 -20.54 -6.54 -7.15
C GLY A 54 -21.47 -6.07 -6.03
N MET A 55 -21.16 -6.29 -4.76
CA MET A 55 -21.97 -5.77 -3.65
C MET A 55 -21.94 -4.24 -3.60
N GLU A 56 -20.75 -3.64 -3.79
CA GLU A 56 -20.59 -2.18 -3.89
C GLU A 56 -21.39 -1.59 -5.04
N LEU A 57 -21.48 -2.32 -6.16
CA LEU A 57 -22.27 -1.91 -7.30
C LEU A 57 -23.77 -1.95 -6.99
N LEU A 58 -24.25 -3.02 -6.36
CA LEU A 58 -25.64 -3.13 -5.91
C LEU A 58 -25.98 -2.01 -4.90
N CYS A 59 -25.08 -1.73 -3.95
CA CYS A 59 -25.22 -0.63 -3.01
C CYS A 59 -25.28 0.72 -3.72
N ALA A 60 -24.45 0.93 -4.74
CA ALA A 60 -24.44 2.16 -5.55
C ALA A 60 -25.75 2.35 -6.33
N LEU A 61 -26.30 1.29 -6.91
CA LEU A 61 -27.57 1.31 -7.64
C LEU A 61 -28.76 1.60 -6.70
N LEU A 62 -28.74 1.03 -5.50
CA LEU A 62 -29.82 1.18 -4.51
C LEU A 62 -29.70 2.47 -3.67
N GLY A 63 -28.53 3.11 -3.66
CA GLY A 63 -28.22 4.21 -2.75
C GLY A 63 -28.22 3.79 -1.26
N LYS A 64 -28.03 2.50 -0.97
CA LYS A 64 -28.09 1.94 0.40
C LYS A 64 -27.02 0.88 0.58
N ALA A 65 -26.45 0.80 1.80
CA ALA A 65 -25.53 -0.26 2.20
C ALA A 65 -26.02 -0.94 3.49
N PRO A 66 -25.84 -2.28 3.65
CA PRO A 66 -26.21 -2.97 4.87
C PRO A 66 -25.35 -2.52 6.05
N ARG A 67 -26.00 -2.09 7.15
CA ARG A 67 -25.30 -1.61 8.35
C ARG A 67 -24.97 -2.77 9.30
N PHE A 68 -23.78 -3.33 9.18
CA PHE A 68 -23.24 -4.39 10.07
C PHE A 68 -21.71 -4.31 10.11
N GLY A 69 -21.06 -5.17 10.92
CA GLY A 69 -19.60 -5.33 10.96
C GLY A 69 -18.87 -3.98 11.17
N LEU A 70 -17.90 -3.66 10.33
CA LEU A 70 -17.07 -2.45 10.44
C LEU A 70 -17.84 -1.13 10.30
N MET A 71 -19.11 -1.16 9.92
CA MET A 71 -19.98 0.00 9.90
C MET A 71 -20.56 0.36 11.29
N THR A 72 -20.47 -0.56 12.26
CA THR A 72 -20.96 -0.38 13.63
C THR A 72 -19.81 -0.10 14.60
N ASP A 73 -20.09 0.56 15.72
CA ASP A 73 -19.05 0.79 16.74
C ASP A 73 -18.56 -0.49 17.36
N GLU A 74 -19.44 -1.49 17.54
CA GLU A 74 -19.06 -2.78 18.07
C GLU A 74 -18.13 -3.55 17.12
N GLY A 75 -18.41 -3.57 15.81
CA GLY A 75 -17.56 -4.23 14.82
C GLY A 75 -16.20 -3.54 14.60
N ARG A 76 -16.01 -2.34 15.16
CA ARG A 76 -14.74 -1.58 15.09
C ARG A 76 -13.85 -1.78 16.31
N LYS A 77 -14.31 -2.53 17.32
CA LYS A 77 -13.49 -2.86 18.50
C LYS A 77 -12.34 -3.79 18.12
N ALA A 78 -11.21 -3.58 18.77
CA ALA A 78 -9.97 -4.30 18.49
C ALA A 78 -9.83 -5.53 19.39
N LYS A 79 -9.54 -6.69 18.80
CA LYS A 79 -9.25 -7.93 19.51
C LYS A 79 -7.75 -8.18 19.70
N TRP A 80 -6.90 -7.38 19.06
CA TRP A 80 -5.46 -7.47 19.14
C TRP A 80 -4.84 -6.15 19.57
N LEU A 81 -3.98 -6.18 20.60
CA LEU A 81 -3.00 -5.13 20.87
C LEU A 81 -1.70 -5.52 20.16
N VAL A 82 -1.30 -4.72 19.17
CA VAL A 82 -0.04 -4.90 18.43
C VAL A 82 0.96 -3.85 18.90
N GLU A 83 2.06 -4.28 19.49
CA GLU A 83 3.13 -3.40 19.97
C GLU A 83 4.30 -3.44 18.97
N VAL A 84 4.53 -2.34 18.25
CA VAL A 84 5.68 -2.19 17.34
C VAL A 84 6.85 -1.62 18.11
N LYS A 85 7.88 -2.46 18.36
CA LYS A 85 9.06 -2.17 19.19
C LYS A 85 10.36 -2.26 18.37
N THR A 86 10.39 -1.61 17.21
CA THR A 86 11.56 -1.63 16.33
C THR A 86 12.58 -0.57 16.71
N THR A 87 13.87 -0.87 16.55
CA THR A 87 14.98 0.05 16.85
C THR A 87 15.12 1.14 15.79
N LYS A 88 14.69 0.87 14.53
CA LYS A 88 14.67 1.79 13.39
C LYS A 88 13.26 1.94 12.87
N GLU A 89 13.09 2.82 11.88
CA GLU A 89 11.85 2.89 11.12
C GLU A 89 11.50 1.49 10.58
N PRO A 90 10.28 1.00 10.84
CA PRO A 90 9.89 -0.33 10.43
C PRO A 90 9.74 -0.43 8.91
N ASP A 91 9.92 -1.62 8.39
CA ASP A 91 9.45 -1.95 7.05
C ASP A 91 7.93 -2.08 7.08
N TRP A 92 7.23 -1.06 6.60
CA TRP A 92 5.77 -0.94 6.68
C TRP A 92 5.04 -2.08 5.97
N GLY A 93 5.60 -2.61 4.88
CA GLY A 93 5.04 -3.77 4.18
C GLY A 93 5.20 -5.07 4.98
N VAL A 94 6.34 -5.23 5.66
CA VAL A 94 6.61 -6.39 6.51
C VAL A 94 5.75 -6.35 7.78
N VAL A 95 5.69 -5.18 8.45
CA VAL A 95 4.83 -4.99 9.64
C VAL A 95 3.36 -5.24 9.27
N GLY A 96 2.89 -4.68 8.17
CA GLY A 96 1.52 -4.95 7.70
C GLY A 96 1.28 -6.43 7.41
N THR A 97 2.25 -7.12 6.83
CA THR A 97 2.16 -8.58 6.59
C THR A 97 2.11 -9.37 7.89
N ALA A 98 2.93 -9.01 8.89
CA ALA A 98 2.92 -9.62 10.22
C ALA A 98 1.54 -9.48 10.88
N ILE A 99 1.02 -8.26 10.91
CA ILE A 99 -0.30 -7.95 11.47
C ILE A 99 -1.41 -8.74 10.75
N GLY A 100 -1.44 -8.69 9.41
CA GLY A 100 -2.48 -9.37 8.64
C GLY A 100 -2.53 -10.87 8.87
N ARG A 101 -1.37 -11.52 8.95
CA ARG A 101 -1.26 -12.96 9.24
C ARG A 101 -1.69 -13.31 10.66
N LYS A 102 -1.43 -12.43 11.62
CA LYS A 102 -1.73 -12.66 13.03
C LYS A 102 -3.19 -12.37 13.34
N ALA A 103 -3.69 -11.21 12.92
CA ALA A 103 -5.06 -10.78 13.19
C ALA A 103 -6.09 -11.47 12.27
N VAL A 104 -5.67 -11.99 11.11
CA VAL A 104 -6.48 -12.59 10.07
C VAL A 104 -7.54 -11.60 9.57
N GLU A 105 -8.69 -11.49 10.23
CA GLU A 105 -9.77 -10.55 9.88
C GLU A 105 -10.14 -9.60 11.03
N ASP A 106 -9.61 -9.85 12.21
CA ASP A 106 -9.88 -9.04 13.39
C ASP A 106 -9.27 -7.64 13.27
N VAL A 107 -9.81 -6.70 14.02
CA VAL A 107 -9.29 -5.34 14.10
C VAL A 107 -8.11 -5.27 15.07
N PRO A 108 -6.92 -4.82 14.64
CA PRO A 108 -5.79 -4.57 15.53
C PRO A 108 -5.79 -3.13 16.05
N TYR A 109 -5.38 -2.93 17.31
CA TYR A 109 -4.97 -1.67 17.90
C TYR A 109 -3.45 -1.64 18.01
N ILE A 110 -2.80 -0.69 17.34
CA ILE A 110 -1.35 -0.68 17.10
C ILE A 110 -0.72 0.47 17.88
N THR A 111 0.35 0.19 18.61
CA THR A 111 1.16 1.15 19.36
C THR A 111 2.59 1.23 18.85
N GLY A 112 3.31 2.33 19.15
CA GLY A 112 4.72 2.53 18.81
C GLY A 112 4.97 3.07 17.39
N LEU A 113 3.92 3.42 16.63
CA LEU A 113 4.02 4.02 15.32
C LEU A 113 3.78 5.55 15.30
N ASP A 114 3.22 6.09 16.36
CA ASP A 114 2.86 7.51 16.52
C ASP A 114 4.02 8.47 16.26
N LYS A 115 5.23 8.08 16.67
CA LYS A 115 6.47 8.86 16.47
C LYS A 115 6.79 9.20 15.02
N TYR A 116 6.28 8.46 14.04
CA TYR A 116 6.48 8.71 12.60
C TYR A 116 5.47 9.69 12.00
N PHE A 117 4.48 10.13 12.76
CA PHE A 117 3.39 10.97 12.26
C PHE A 117 3.30 12.35 12.91
N GLY A 118 4.02 12.59 14.00
CA GLY A 118 3.93 13.86 14.73
C GLY A 118 2.48 14.21 15.13
N GLY A 119 1.67 13.19 15.42
CA GLY A 119 0.24 13.32 15.76
C GLY A 119 -0.69 13.58 14.57
N LYS A 120 -0.22 13.64 13.32
CA LYS A 120 -1.05 13.93 12.16
C LYS A 120 -0.61 13.16 10.92
N VAL A 121 -1.57 12.58 10.21
CA VAL A 121 -1.34 12.04 8.86
C VAL A 121 -1.37 13.19 7.87
N THR A 122 -0.30 13.34 7.09
CA THR A 122 -0.13 14.37 6.04
C THR A 122 0.03 13.71 4.69
N ASN A 123 0.00 14.50 3.62
CA ASN A 123 0.22 13.99 2.27
C ASN A 123 1.63 13.40 2.08
N GLU A 124 2.63 13.87 2.87
CA GLU A 124 4.01 13.35 2.83
C GLU A 124 4.16 12.00 3.54
N ASN A 125 3.43 11.77 4.68
CA ASN A 125 3.59 10.57 5.49
C ASN A 125 2.48 9.53 5.33
N MET A 126 1.38 9.86 4.64
CA MET A 126 0.23 8.96 4.43
C MET A 126 0.61 7.64 3.75
N HIS A 127 1.67 7.64 2.94
CA HIS A 127 2.14 6.47 2.21
C HIS A 127 2.57 5.34 3.16
N LEU A 128 3.02 5.65 4.37
CA LEU A 128 3.43 4.69 5.38
C LEU A 128 2.23 3.82 5.82
N LEU A 129 1.13 4.46 6.25
CA LEU A 129 -0.11 3.75 6.62
C LEU A 129 -0.77 3.08 5.41
N LYS A 130 -0.67 3.68 4.22
CA LYS A 130 -1.13 3.10 2.96
C LYS A 130 -0.41 1.79 2.65
N ALA A 131 0.91 1.73 2.80
CA ALA A 131 1.71 0.53 2.59
C ALA A 131 1.39 -0.56 3.63
N MET A 132 1.39 -0.20 4.93
CA MET A 132 1.02 -1.11 6.01
C MET A 132 -0.39 -1.66 5.84
N GLY A 133 -1.38 -0.79 5.63
CA GLY A 133 -2.78 -1.19 5.47
C GLY A 133 -3.03 -2.11 4.29
N SER A 134 -2.39 -1.85 3.15
CA SER A 134 -2.50 -2.74 1.98
C SER A 134 -1.90 -4.12 2.24
N ALA A 135 -0.82 -4.18 3.02
CA ALA A 135 -0.18 -5.43 3.41
C ALA A 135 -1.05 -6.21 4.42
N THR A 136 -1.67 -5.54 5.42
CA THR A 136 -2.59 -6.18 6.36
C THR A 136 -3.80 -6.77 5.64
N ALA A 137 -4.36 -6.03 4.70
CA ALA A 137 -5.53 -6.46 3.93
C ALA A 137 -5.24 -7.62 2.97
N SER A 138 -4.01 -7.73 2.46
CA SER A 138 -3.63 -8.76 1.48
C SER A 138 -3.02 -10.01 2.08
N SER A 139 -2.45 -9.94 3.27
CA SER A 139 -1.86 -11.10 3.98
C SER A 139 -2.80 -11.73 5.00
N GLY A 140 -3.84 -11.02 5.36
CA GLY A 140 -5.03 -11.44 6.08
C GLY A 140 -6.25 -10.89 5.36
N ALA A 141 -7.25 -10.46 6.12
CA ALA A 141 -8.44 -9.78 5.61
C ALA A 141 -8.79 -8.57 6.49
N VAL A 142 -7.78 -7.90 7.06
CA VAL A 142 -7.96 -6.76 7.96
C VAL A 142 -8.56 -5.58 7.19
N GLY A 143 -9.80 -5.22 7.53
CA GLY A 143 -10.52 -4.11 6.90
C GLY A 143 -10.46 -2.78 7.67
N LEU A 144 -9.89 -2.81 8.88
CA LEU A 144 -9.72 -1.66 9.77
C LEU A 144 -8.56 -1.95 10.72
N TYR A 145 -7.73 -0.96 10.98
CA TYR A 145 -6.77 -0.93 12.08
C TYR A 145 -6.85 0.41 12.82
N HIS A 146 -6.46 0.42 14.08
CA HIS A 146 -6.28 1.62 14.87
C HIS A 146 -4.80 1.83 15.16
N VAL A 147 -4.28 3.06 14.97
CA VAL A 147 -2.93 3.44 15.42
C VAL A 147 -3.07 4.47 16.53
N GLU A 148 -2.55 4.13 17.71
CA GLU A 148 -2.59 4.98 18.91
C GLU A 148 -2.09 6.39 18.60
N GLY A 149 -2.85 7.41 18.99
CA GLY A 149 -2.49 8.81 18.78
C GLY A 149 -2.50 9.31 17.32
N VAL A 150 -2.82 8.46 16.33
CA VAL A 150 -2.74 8.80 14.89
C VAL A 150 -4.08 8.70 14.18
N THR A 151 -4.74 7.54 14.24
CA THR A 151 -6.00 7.32 13.50
C THR A 151 -7.22 7.90 14.25
N PRO A 152 -8.28 8.32 13.53
CA PRO A 152 -9.40 9.05 14.14
C PRO A 152 -10.02 8.35 15.34
N ASP A 153 -10.45 7.10 15.19
CA ASP A 153 -11.10 6.35 16.29
C ASP A 153 -10.13 6.15 17.48
N ALA A 154 -8.83 5.92 17.21
CA ALA A 154 -7.85 5.77 18.27
C ALA A 154 -7.58 7.08 19.02
N LYS A 155 -7.65 8.23 18.35
CA LYS A 155 -7.57 9.55 19.00
C LYS A 155 -8.78 9.83 19.87
N GLU A 156 -9.97 9.49 19.39
CA GLU A 156 -11.24 9.76 20.10
C GLU A 156 -11.42 8.83 21.30
N LYS A 157 -11.23 7.52 21.09
CA LYS A 157 -11.62 6.48 22.06
C LYS A 157 -10.44 5.83 22.79
N GLY A 158 -9.23 5.98 22.23
CA GLY A 158 -8.01 5.39 22.81
C GLY A 158 -8.15 3.88 23.00
N ARG A 159 -7.57 3.37 24.09
CA ARG A 159 -7.58 1.93 24.43
C ARG A 159 -8.96 1.37 24.82
N LYS A 160 -10.00 2.21 24.95
CA LYS A 160 -11.39 1.74 25.08
C LYS A 160 -11.90 0.99 23.84
N LEU A 161 -11.17 1.08 22.74
CA LEU A 161 -11.41 0.27 21.54
C LEU A 161 -11.02 -1.21 21.72
N LEU A 162 -10.13 -1.54 22.66
CA LEU A 162 -9.78 -2.93 22.94
C LEU A 162 -10.95 -3.63 23.65
N VAL A 163 -11.29 -4.83 23.19
CA VAL A 163 -12.27 -5.68 23.90
C VAL A 163 -11.65 -6.27 25.16
N GLU A 164 -12.48 -6.69 26.09
CA GLU A 164 -12.01 -7.49 27.22
C GLU A 164 -11.42 -8.82 26.70
N GLY A 165 -10.28 -9.22 27.26
CA GLY A 165 -9.57 -10.44 26.84
C GLY A 165 -8.86 -10.33 25.49
N TYR A 166 -8.56 -9.14 25.01
CA TYR A 166 -7.75 -8.97 23.79
C TYR A 166 -6.41 -9.70 23.87
N GLN A 167 -5.91 -10.11 22.71
CA GLN A 167 -4.60 -10.76 22.59
C GLN A 167 -3.51 -9.73 22.31
N THR A 168 -2.27 -10.03 22.70
CA THR A 168 -1.11 -9.16 22.43
C THR A 168 -0.16 -9.80 21.42
N TYR A 169 0.38 -8.98 20.50
CA TYR A 169 1.39 -9.37 19.54
C TYR A 169 2.49 -8.31 19.46
N VAL A 170 3.74 -8.72 19.69
CA VAL A 170 4.90 -7.83 19.61
C VAL A 170 5.58 -8.00 18.27
N ILE A 171 5.89 -6.87 17.62
CA ILE A 171 6.67 -6.80 16.38
C ILE A 171 7.93 -5.99 16.67
N ASP A 172 9.00 -6.68 16.93
CA ASP A 172 10.36 -6.15 17.04
C ASP A 172 11.17 -6.40 15.76
N ASP A 173 12.46 -6.08 15.78
CA ASP A 173 13.35 -6.28 14.64
C ASP A 173 13.48 -7.77 14.27
N ALA A 174 13.52 -8.66 15.28
CA ALA A 174 13.62 -10.11 15.04
C ALA A 174 12.35 -10.66 14.39
N GLU A 175 11.17 -10.21 14.83
CA GLU A 175 9.91 -10.61 14.24
C GLU A 175 9.78 -10.10 12.81
N GLN A 176 10.22 -8.88 12.49
CA GLN A 176 10.26 -8.40 11.11
C GLN A 176 11.13 -9.30 10.22
N GLU A 177 12.32 -9.66 10.67
CA GLU A 177 13.21 -10.56 9.90
C GLU A 177 12.60 -11.95 9.74
N ARG A 178 11.96 -12.50 10.79
CA ARG A 178 11.24 -13.76 10.71
C ARG A 178 10.14 -13.72 9.64
N VAL A 179 9.35 -12.64 9.60
CA VAL A 179 8.28 -12.46 8.60
C VAL A 179 8.89 -12.29 7.20
N ARG A 180 9.94 -11.49 7.06
CA ARG A 180 10.64 -11.27 5.78
C ARG A 180 11.21 -12.58 5.22
N ALA A 181 11.80 -13.43 6.06
CA ALA A 181 12.31 -14.74 5.66
C ALA A 181 11.24 -15.67 5.06
N THR A 182 9.96 -15.42 5.35
CA THR A 182 8.85 -16.16 4.72
C THR A 182 8.52 -15.71 3.30
N PHE A 183 9.14 -14.64 2.80
CA PHE A 183 8.90 -14.10 1.46
C PHE A 183 9.63 -14.95 0.42
N LYS A 184 9.01 -16.08 0.04
CA LYS A 184 9.59 -17.06 -0.89
C LYS A 184 9.83 -16.45 -2.27
N ASN A 185 10.97 -16.79 -2.86
CA ASN A 185 11.22 -16.58 -4.28
C ASN A 185 10.44 -17.64 -5.08
N LEU A 186 9.48 -17.19 -5.88
CA LEU A 186 8.62 -18.06 -6.70
C LEU A 186 9.07 -18.12 -8.18
N TRP A 187 10.19 -17.51 -8.55
CA TRP A 187 10.70 -17.59 -9.91
C TRP A 187 11.14 -19.02 -10.25
N PRO A 188 10.93 -19.50 -11.48
CA PRO A 188 11.43 -20.81 -11.91
C PRO A 188 12.93 -20.96 -11.72
N ASP A 189 13.71 -19.99 -12.23
CA ASP A 189 15.14 -19.87 -11.93
C ASP A 189 15.34 -18.90 -10.75
N LYS A 190 15.77 -19.43 -9.60
CA LYS A 190 15.98 -18.68 -8.37
C LYS A 190 17.13 -17.67 -8.44
N ASN A 191 18.07 -17.88 -9.35
CA ASN A 191 19.29 -17.08 -9.52
C ASN A 191 19.18 -16.07 -10.67
N ALA A 192 18.08 -16.10 -11.42
CA ALA A 192 17.90 -15.20 -12.55
C ALA A 192 17.84 -13.73 -12.14
N ASP A 193 18.36 -12.87 -13.00
CA ASP A 193 18.27 -11.41 -12.82
C ASP A 193 16.83 -10.90 -13.05
N PRO A 194 16.40 -9.85 -12.36
CA PRO A 194 15.09 -9.21 -12.55
C PRO A 194 14.99 -8.57 -13.95
N THR A 195 13.78 -8.56 -14.50
CA THR A 195 13.48 -7.99 -15.82
C THR A 195 12.61 -6.75 -15.77
N ALA A 196 11.95 -6.44 -14.63
CA ALA A 196 11.13 -5.27 -14.47
C ALA A 196 10.96 -4.90 -12.99
N CYS A 197 10.76 -3.63 -12.71
CA CYS A 197 10.43 -3.11 -11.38
C CYS A 197 9.02 -2.52 -11.38
N PHE A 198 8.24 -2.80 -10.31
CA PHE A 198 6.84 -2.39 -10.14
C PHE A 198 6.70 -1.60 -8.85
N ILE A 199 6.31 -0.32 -8.95
CA ILE A 199 6.18 0.61 -7.83
C ILE A 199 4.78 1.22 -7.82
N GLY A 200 4.08 1.16 -6.69
CA GLY A 200 2.77 1.78 -6.54
C GLY A 200 1.62 0.77 -6.46
N CYS A 201 1.68 -0.12 -5.48
CA CYS A 201 0.54 -0.92 -5.06
C CYS A 201 0.41 -0.84 -3.52
N PRO A 202 -0.57 -0.03 -3.05
CA PRO A 202 -1.55 0.81 -3.78
C PRO A 202 -0.91 1.90 -4.63
N HIS A 203 -1.69 2.48 -5.57
CA HIS A 203 -1.22 3.54 -6.46
C HIS A 203 -0.44 4.62 -5.69
N ASN A 204 0.64 5.10 -6.33
CA ASN A 204 1.49 6.14 -5.76
C ASN A 204 0.71 7.44 -5.55
N THR A 205 0.99 8.11 -4.43
CA THR A 205 0.66 9.52 -4.21
C THR A 205 1.58 10.42 -5.04
N TYR A 206 1.22 11.69 -5.16
CA TYR A 206 2.09 12.69 -5.80
C TYR A 206 3.49 12.73 -5.16
N TYR A 207 3.56 12.72 -3.83
CA TYR A 207 4.83 12.74 -3.09
C TYR A 207 5.68 11.49 -3.33
N GLU A 208 5.07 10.31 -3.42
CA GLU A 208 5.78 9.09 -3.79
C GLU A 208 6.34 9.14 -5.21
N VAL A 209 5.60 9.71 -6.17
CA VAL A 209 6.08 9.89 -7.55
C VAL A 209 7.32 10.79 -7.58
N VAL A 210 7.28 11.92 -6.87
CA VAL A 210 8.41 12.85 -6.79
C VAL A 210 9.60 12.23 -6.05
N LYS A 211 9.35 11.54 -4.92
CA LYS A 211 10.38 10.82 -4.14
C LYS A 211 11.09 9.79 -5.02
N TRP A 212 10.36 8.91 -5.68
CA TRP A 212 10.93 7.87 -6.54
C TRP A 212 11.65 8.45 -7.75
N GLY A 213 11.09 9.48 -8.37
CA GLY A 213 11.72 10.20 -9.47
C GLY A 213 13.11 10.73 -9.08
N LYS A 214 13.21 11.43 -7.94
CA LYS A 214 14.48 11.93 -7.41
C LYS A 214 15.43 10.79 -7.06
N MET A 215 15.01 9.83 -6.26
CA MET A 215 15.86 8.71 -5.82
C MET A 215 16.50 7.96 -6.99
N VAL A 216 15.71 7.59 -8.00
CA VAL A 216 16.20 6.81 -9.14
C VAL A 216 17.11 7.68 -10.04
N THR A 217 16.70 8.89 -10.38
CA THR A 217 17.50 9.76 -11.27
C THR A 217 18.83 10.18 -10.64
N GLU A 218 18.87 10.43 -9.32
CA GLU A 218 20.09 10.72 -8.57
C GLU A 218 21.00 9.49 -8.47
N ALA A 219 20.44 8.32 -8.20
CA ALA A 219 21.20 7.08 -8.14
C ALA A 219 21.83 6.74 -9.50
N LEU A 220 21.11 6.92 -10.60
CA LEU A 220 21.65 6.78 -11.95
C LEU A 220 22.77 7.77 -12.24
N LYS A 221 22.60 9.05 -11.87
CA LYS A 221 23.64 10.08 -12.02
C LYS A 221 24.90 9.71 -11.24
N LYS A 222 24.77 9.28 -9.98
CA LYS A 222 25.90 8.81 -9.15
C LYS A 222 26.61 7.60 -9.75
N ALA A 223 25.89 6.73 -10.45
CA ALA A 223 26.45 5.56 -11.14
C ALA A 223 26.96 5.86 -12.55
N GLY A 224 26.96 7.10 -13.02
CA GLY A 224 27.34 7.46 -14.39
C GLY A 224 26.42 6.93 -15.48
N LYS A 225 25.18 6.56 -15.13
CA LYS A 225 24.20 5.94 -16.04
C LYS A 225 23.10 6.94 -16.46
N LYS A 226 22.64 6.82 -17.70
CA LYS A 226 21.53 7.62 -18.23
C LYS A 226 20.18 6.90 -18.16
N LYS A 227 20.20 5.56 -18.08
CA LYS A 227 18.99 4.71 -18.06
C LYS A 227 19.06 3.66 -16.96
N ALA A 228 17.92 3.29 -16.41
CA ALA A 228 17.76 2.13 -15.58
C ALA A 228 18.12 0.86 -16.34
N ALA A 229 18.69 -0.12 -15.65
CA ALA A 229 19.06 -1.42 -16.23
C ALA A 229 17.84 -2.28 -16.57
N ILE A 230 16.72 -2.03 -15.88
CA ILE A 230 15.42 -2.67 -16.11
C ILE A 230 14.33 -1.61 -16.17
N PRO A 231 13.23 -1.80 -16.94
CA PRO A 231 12.11 -0.88 -16.95
C PRO A 231 11.46 -0.77 -15.58
N VAL A 232 11.06 0.44 -15.21
CA VAL A 232 10.35 0.73 -13.96
C VAL A 232 8.94 1.17 -14.27
N TYR A 233 7.94 0.38 -13.86
CA TYR A 233 6.53 0.73 -14.00
C TYR A 233 6.03 1.36 -12.71
N MET A 234 5.59 2.61 -12.80
CA MET A 234 5.03 3.38 -11.71
C MET A 234 3.52 3.48 -11.85
N PHE A 235 2.80 2.88 -10.93
CA PHE A 235 1.34 2.83 -10.92
C PHE A 235 0.79 4.01 -10.12
N MET A 236 -0.04 4.83 -10.76
CA MET A 236 -0.61 6.04 -10.15
C MET A 236 -1.90 6.46 -10.84
N PRO A 237 -2.79 7.21 -10.17
CA PRO A 237 -3.94 7.84 -10.84
C PRO A 237 -3.48 8.81 -11.92
N ASN A 238 -4.27 8.98 -12.98
CA ASN A 238 -3.98 9.97 -14.02
C ASN A 238 -3.82 11.38 -13.45
N LYS A 239 -4.69 11.78 -12.51
CA LYS A 239 -4.63 13.09 -11.86
C LYS A 239 -3.32 13.35 -11.11
N VAL A 240 -2.78 12.31 -10.44
CA VAL A 240 -1.45 12.39 -9.78
C VAL A 240 -0.34 12.56 -10.82
N ARG A 241 -0.41 11.80 -11.93
CA ARG A 241 0.55 11.94 -13.03
C ARG A 241 0.52 13.35 -13.62
N ASP A 242 -0.68 13.87 -13.88
CA ASP A 242 -0.88 15.17 -14.52
C ASP A 242 -0.34 16.30 -13.62
N ARG A 243 -0.63 16.24 -12.31
CA ARG A 243 -0.04 17.14 -11.31
C ARG A 243 1.49 17.06 -11.28
N ALA A 244 2.06 15.85 -11.32
CA ALA A 244 3.51 15.67 -11.34
C ALA A 244 4.16 16.26 -12.61
N ILE A 245 3.47 16.21 -13.75
CA ILE A 245 3.91 16.84 -15.00
C ILE A 245 3.87 18.38 -14.86
N GLU A 246 2.79 18.91 -14.31
CA GLU A 246 2.59 20.34 -14.12
C GLU A 246 3.63 20.95 -13.18
N GLU A 247 3.81 20.36 -11.99
CA GLU A 247 4.67 20.92 -10.95
C GLU A 247 6.15 20.51 -11.08
N HIS A 248 6.44 19.36 -11.74
CA HIS A 248 7.80 18.78 -11.86
C HIS A 248 8.10 18.25 -13.28
N GLY A 249 7.70 18.97 -14.34
CA GLY A 249 7.85 18.53 -15.73
C GLY A 249 9.27 18.12 -16.13
N GLU A 250 10.30 18.82 -15.63
CA GLU A 250 11.71 18.46 -15.87
C GLU A 250 12.06 17.10 -15.23
N LEU A 251 11.65 16.86 -13.98
CA LEU A 251 11.86 15.59 -13.29
C LEU A 251 11.14 14.45 -14.02
N VAL A 252 9.87 14.65 -14.38
CA VAL A 252 9.08 13.64 -15.12
C VAL A 252 9.73 13.32 -16.47
N SER A 253 10.25 14.32 -17.17
CA SER A 253 11.02 14.13 -18.41
C SER A 253 12.30 13.31 -18.18
N LYS A 254 13.04 13.58 -17.09
CA LYS A 254 14.21 12.78 -16.68
C LYS A 254 13.81 11.34 -16.37
N MET A 255 12.72 11.13 -15.61
CA MET A 255 12.16 9.79 -15.31
C MET A 255 11.85 9.02 -16.58
N LYS A 256 11.14 9.62 -17.53
CA LYS A 256 10.80 9.00 -18.81
C LYS A 256 12.05 8.58 -19.60
N ARG A 257 13.04 9.46 -19.70
CA ARG A 257 14.34 9.13 -20.37
C ARG A 257 15.11 8.05 -19.62
N ALA A 258 14.97 7.96 -18.31
CA ALA A 258 15.58 6.94 -17.47
C ALA A 258 14.89 5.55 -17.59
N GLY A 259 13.77 5.42 -18.28
CA GLY A 259 13.01 4.17 -18.41
C GLY A 259 11.99 3.93 -17.30
N MET A 260 11.51 5.02 -16.66
CA MET A 260 10.41 4.97 -15.71
C MET A 260 9.10 5.31 -16.44
N HIS A 261 8.14 4.39 -16.40
CA HIS A 261 6.89 4.45 -17.14
C HIS A 261 5.70 4.63 -16.19
N ALA A 262 4.99 5.75 -16.31
CA ALA A 262 3.76 6.00 -15.56
C ALA A 262 2.57 5.25 -16.19
N THR A 263 1.73 4.62 -15.37
CA THR A 263 0.51 3.93 -15.79
C THR A 263 -0.56 4.01 -14.70
N ASN A 264 -1.83 4.02 -15.11
CA ASN A 264 -2.99 3.93 -14.21
C ASN A 264 -3.57 2.50 -14.10
N MET A 265 -2.88 1.52 -14.62
CA MET A 265 -3.27 0.10 -14.46
C MET A 265 -3.09 -0.36 -13.02
N CYS A 266 -3.76 -1.44 -12.66
CA CYS A 266 -3.49 -2.13 -11.41
C CYS A 266 -2.29 -3.07 -11.57
N SER A 267 -1.27 -2.94 -10.73
CA SER A 267 -0.07 -3.80 -10.78
C SER A 267 -0.38 -5.27 -10.56
N VAL A 268 -1.34 -5.57 -9.68
CA VAL A 268 -1.79 -6.96 -9.41
C VAL A 268 -2.52 -7.55 -10.60
N SER A 269 -3.41 -6.77 -11.24
CA SER A 269 -4.10 -7.21 -12.48
C SER A 269 -3.10 -7.43 -13.60
N TYR A 270 -2.09 -6.56 -13.73
CA TYR A 270 -1.03 -6.73 -14.72
C TYR A 270 -0.21 -8.01 -14.46
N ALA A 271 0.18 -8.25 -13.19
CA ALA A 271 0.90 -9.45 -12.80
C ALA A 271 0.07 -10.75 -12.93
N GLY A 272 -1.25 -10.66 -12.92
CA GLY A 272 -2.18 -11.77 -13.13
C GLY A 272 -2.44 -12.13 -14.59
N MET A 273 -1.86 -11.40 -15.57
CA MET A 273 -2.02 -11.72 -16.98
C MET A 273 -1.40 -13.09 -17.31
N LYS A 274 -2.07 -13.86 -18.19
CA LYS A 274 -1.59 -15.18 -18.64
C LYS A 274 -0.15 -15.08 -19.18
N GLY A 275 0.72 -15.98 -18.71
CA GLY A 275 2.12 -16.04 -19.09
C GLY A 275 3.01 -14.92 -18.52
N PHE A 276 2.48 -14.10 -17.58
CA PHE A 276 3.28 -13.06 -16.93
C PHE A 276 4.47 -13.66 -16.16
N SER A 277 4.19 -14.61 -15.28
CA SER A 277 5.20 -15.25 -14.42
C SER A 277 6.29 -15.99 -15.17
N GLU A 278 6.02 -16.39 -16.40
CA GLU A 278 6.98 -17.08 -17.30
C GLU A 278 7.92 -16.09 -17.97
N ARG A 279 7.47 -14.87 -18.24
CA ARG A 279 8.19 -13.86 -19.01
C ARG A 279 8.80 -12.75 -18.16
N VAL A 280 8.22 -12.47 -16.98
CA VAL A 280 8.60 -11.32 -16.16
C VAL A 280 9.09 -11.76 -14.79
N ARG A 281 10.33 -11.48 -14.51
CA ARG A 281 10.94 -11.59 -13.18
C ARG A 281 10.87 -10.22 -12.51
N GLY A 282 9.69 -9.94 -11.94
CA GLY A 282 9.39 -8.65 -11.35
C GLY A 282 9.95 -8.47 -9.95
N VAL A 283 10.31 -7.22 -9.61
CA VAL A 283 10.66 -6.79 -8.26
C VAL A 283 9.79 -5.62 -7.83
N THR A 284 9.50 -5.47 -6.54
CA THR A 284 8.59 -4.45 -6.00
C THR A 284 8.90 -4.11 -4.54
N ASN A 285 8.48 -2.94 -4.08
CA ASN A 285 8.40 -2.58 -2.65
C ASN A 285 6.99 -2.77 -2.06
N SER A 286 6.08 -3.39 -2.80
CA SER A 286 4.72 -3.64 -2.33
C SER A 286 4.54 -5.08 -1.84
N ALA A 287 4.30 -5.24 -0.54
CA ALA A 287 3.94 -6.53 0.03
C ALA A 287 2.62 -7.08 -0.56
N LYS A 288 1.66 -6.20 -0.90
CA LYS A 288 0.41 -6.60 -1.57
C LYS A 288 0.68 -7.20 -2.95
N THR A 289 1.49 -6.54 -3.80
CA THR A 289 1.85 -7.07 -5.11
C THR A 289 2.55 -8.43 -4.99
N ARG A 290 3.48 -8.54 -4.04
CA ARG A 290 4.16 -9.79 -3.75
C ARG A 290 3.19 -10.91 -3.32
N ASN A 291 2.19 -10.60 -2.50
CA ASN A 291 1.23 -11.61 -2.00
C ASN A 291 0.37 -12.21 -3.12
N TYR A 292 0.11 -11.47 -4.17
CA TYR A 292 -0.78 -11.90 -5.28
C TYR A 292 -0.03 -12.30 -6.56
N SER A 293 1.31 -12.36 -6.53
CA SER A 293 2.09 -12.63 -7.74
C SER A 293 3.42 -13.32 -7.44
N THR A 294 4.17 -13.61 -8.49
CA THR A 294 5.56 -14.10 -8.41
C THR A 294 6.60 -12.99 -8.25
N ILE A 295 6.16 -11.72 -8.17
CA ILE A 295 7.01 -10.55 -8.02
C ILE A 295 7.68 -10.59 -6.64
N ARG A 296 8.99 -10.37 -6.59
CA ARG A 296 9.77 -10.40 -5.34
C ARG A 296 9.75 -9.04 -4.65
N TYR A 297 9.61 -9.08 -3.33
CA TYR A 297 9.63 -7.90 -2.48
C TYR A 297 11.06 -7.51 -2.08
N PHE A 298 11.36 -6.21 -2.16
CA PHE A 298 12.60 -5.61 -1.65
C PHE A 298 12.32 -4.22 -1.05
N PRO A 299 13.03 -3.80 0.02
CA PRO A 299 13.00 -2.43 0.52
C PRO A 299 13.47 -1.41 -0.52
N ASP A 300 13.07 -0.14 -0.35
CA ASP A 300 13.32 0.94 -1.31
C ASP A 300 14.81 1.05 -1.71
N GLU A 301 15.73 0.99 -0.72
CA GLU A 301 17.18 1.14 -0.98
C GLU A 301 17.75 -0.02 -1.83
N ILE A 302 17.26 -1.22 -1.60
CA ILE A 302 17.65 -2.39 -2.39
C ILE A 302 17.03 -2.29 -3.79
N LEU A 303 15.79 -1.86 -3.88
CA LEU A 303 15.10 -1.69 -5.15
C LEU A 303 15.81 -0.69 -6.06
N VAL A 304 16.26 0.46 -5.51
CA VAL A 304 17.06 1.45 -6.25
C VAL A 304 18.36 0.83 -6.79
N LYS A 305 19.06 0.03 -5.99
CA LYS A 305 20.27 -0.68 -6.45
C LYS A 305 19.95 -1.64 -7.60
N ILE A 306 18.84 -2.39 -7.51
CA ILE A 306 18.39 -3.30 -8.57
C ILE A 306 18.04 -2.51 -9.84
N ILE A 307 17.34 -1.39 -9.74
CA ILE A 307 16.99 -0.53 -10.88
C ILE A 307 18.26 -0.04 -11.60
N VAL A 308 19.27 0.37 -10.85
CA VAL A 308 20.53 0.88 -11.39
C VAL A 308 21.40 -0.21 -12.00
N THR A 309 21.46 -1.38 -11.38
CA THR A 309 22.40 -2.44 -11.77
C THR A 309 21.80 -3.56 -12.63
N GLY A 310 20.47 -3.77 -12.54
CA GLY A 310 19.77 -4.92 -13.12
C GLY A 310 19.99 -6.23 -12.34
N LYS A 311 20.63 -6.16 -11.17
CA LYS A 311 21.00 -7.34 -10.37
C LYS A 311 20.54 -7.21 -8.94
N ILE A 312 20.19 -8.33 -8.33
CA ILE A 312 19.90 -8.40 -6.90
C ILE A 312 21.23 -8.41 -6.14
N PRO A 313 21.43 -7.49 -5.18
CA PRO A 313 22.64 -7.49 -4.36
C PRO A 313 22.81 -8.81 -3.60
N LYS A 314 24.04 -9.27 -3.41
CA LYS A 314 24.32 -10.44 -2.57
C LYS A 314 23.82 -10.18 -1.14
N GLY A 315 23.09 -11.14 -0.59
CA GLY A 315 22.53 -11.07 0.78
C GLY A 315 21.22 -10.26 0.91
N ALA A 316 20.59 -9.85 -0.21
CA ALA A 316 19.32 -9.15 -0.22
C ALA A 316 18.10 -10.09 -0.39
#